data_478fc69072a5db4d7ce4678246a74a39
#
_entry.id   478fc69072a5db4d7ce4678246a74a39
#
_cell.length_a   1.000
_cell.length_b   1.000
_cell.length_c   1.000
_cell.angle_alpha   90.00
_cell.angle_beta   90.00
_cell.angle_gamma   90.00
#
_symmetry.space_group_name_H-M   'P 1'
#
loop_
_entity.id
_entity.type
_entity.pdbx_description
1 polymer ?
#
loop_
_entity_poly.entity_id
_entity_poly.type
_entity_poly.pdbx_seq_one_letter_code
_entity_poly.pdbx_strand_id
1 'polypeptide(L)'
;MIQNAQVIHNRLTKDLLANEAAARDLDISMPAIRRYMENRGILKYLDSITQTGLRAAKIVENMLSFSKKSDSSGKKLDLAGLVDRTLDLAKNDYGLKKTCDVKHMDIVREFSPDLPPVFCEESKIQQVLLNLFKNASESMGSEKQGGDKPRLIIRLKQEDRMACIEVEDNGPGMDDETRKRIFEPFFTTKGPEKGTGLGLSVSYFIIVDNHGGQMTVDSSPGKGAWFIVRLPLRSETLS
;
A
#
# COMPACT_ATOMS: atom_id res chain seq x y z
N MET A 1 -5.20 9.53 -21.00
CA MET A 1 -5.52 8.10 -21.29
C MET A 1 -6.55 7.57 -20.29
N ILE A 2 -6.30 7.53 -18.99
CA ILE A 2 -7.23 7.02 -17.95
C ILE A 2 -8.59 7.73 -18.01
N GLN A 3 -8.62 9.07 -18.05
CA GLN A 3 -9.85 9.85 -18.15
C GLN A 3 -10.68 9.47 -19.39
N ASN A 4 -10.05 9.27 -20.55
CA ASN A 4 -10.75 8.90 -21.77
C ASN A 4 -11.37 7.50 -21.65
N ALA A 5 -10.65 6.52 -21.09
CA ALA A 5 -11.19 5.19 -20.84
C ALA A 5 -12.40 5.24 -19.89
N GLN A 6 -12.32 6.05 -18.82
CA GLN A 6 -13.43 6.25 -17.90
C GLN A 6 -14.64 6.95 -18.55
N VAL A 7 -14.41 7.92 -19.42
CA VAL A 7 -15.48 8.59 -20.18
C VAL A 7 -16.16 7.60 -21.13
N ILE A 8 -15.37 6.81 -21.85
CA ILE A 8 -15.91 5.76 -22.74
C ILE A 8 -16.71 4.74 -21.93
N HIS A 9 -16.16 4.25 -20.83
CA HIS A 9 -16.87 3.32 -19.92
C HIS A 9 -18.22 3.91 -19.49
N ASN A 10 -18.23 5.15 -18.95
CA ASN A 10 -19.45 5.81 -18.47
C ASN A 10 -20.48 6.02 -19.58
N ARG A 11 -20.05 6.42 -20.80
CA ARG A 11 -20.94 6.62 -21.96
C ARG A 11 -21.57 5.32 -22.44
N LEU A 12 -20.91 4.20 -22.25
CA LEU A 12 -21.37 2.91 -22.73
C LEU A 12 -22.18 2.13 -21.70
N THR A 13 -21.93 2.37 -20.40
CA THR A 13 -22.55 1.58 -19.30
C THR A 13 -23.60 2.31 -18.51
N LYS A 14 -23.51 3.66 -18.39
CA LYS A 14 -24.46 4.44 -17.58
C LYS A 14 -25.70 4.85 -18.38
N ASP A 15 -26.85 4.88 -17.71
CA ASP A 15 -28.10 5.40 -18.25
C ASP A 15 -28.07 6.94 -18.25
N LEU A 16 -27.43 7.49 -19.27
CA LEU A 16 -27.34 8.92 -19.50
C LEU A 16 -28.34 9.31 -20.59
N LEU A 17 -29.15 10.36 -20.35
CA LEU A 17 -30.13 10.87 -21.33
C LEU A 17 -29.49 11.16 -22.70
N ALA A 18 -28.25 11.66 -22.70
CA ALA A 18 -27.49 11.91 -23.92
C ALA A 18 -27.16 10.63 -24.72
N ASN A 19 -26.93 9.51 -24.04
CA ASN A 19 -26.66 8.22 -24.68
C ASN A 19 -27.93 7.68 -25.35
N GLU A 20 -29.08 7.81 -24.65
CA GLU A 20 -30.36 7.38 -25.19
C GLU A 20 -30.84 8.25 -26.36
N ALA A 21 -30.56 9.56 -26.30
CA ALA A 21 -30.87 10.47 -27.41
C ALA A 21 -30.05 10.09 -28.66
N ALA A 22 -28.74 9.94 -28.50
CA ALA A 22 -27.86 9.55 -29.61
C ALA A 22 -28.21 8.16 -30.19
N ALA A 23 -28.61 7.21 -29.35
CA ALA A 23 -29.03 5.90 -29.79
C ALA A 23 -30.34 5.95 -30.60
N ARG A 24 -31.31 6.78 -30.16
CA ARG A 24 -32.55 7.01 -30.91
C ARG A 24 -32.33 7.64 -32.27
N ASP A 25 -31.45 8.66 -32.31
CA ASP A 25 -31.11 9.37 -33.58
C ASP A 25 -30.47 8.45 -34.62
N LEU A 26 -29.84 7.38 -34.16
CA LEU A 26 -29.16 6.39 -35.01
C LEU A 26 -29.98 5.09 -35.21
N ASP A 27 -31.20 5.02 -34.67
CA ASP A 27 -32.06 3.85 -34.64
C ASP A 27 -31.37 2.58 -34.08
N ILE A 28 -30.58 2.76 -33.03
CA ILE A 28 -29.88 1.67 -32.33
C ILE A 28 -30.34 1.58 -30.85
N SER A 29 -30.23 0.39 -30.28
CA SER A 29 -30.63 0.11 -28.90
C SER A 29 -29.42 0.11 -27.97
N MET A 30 -29.41 0.97 -26.95
CA MET A 30 -28.37 0.94 -25.91
C MET A 30 -28.24 -0.43 -25.22
N PRO A 31 -29.32 -1.14 -24.85
CA PRO A 31 -29.21 -2.51 -24.34
C PRO A 31 -28.53 -3.48 -25.31
N ALA A 32 -28.78 -3.37 -26.62
CA ALA A 32 -28.12 -4.21 -27.62
C ALA A 32 -26.62 -3.92 -27.71
N ILE A 33 -26.22 -2.64 -27.65
CA ILE A 33 -24.81 -2.23 -27.60
C ILE A 33 -24.14 -2.81 -26.35
N ARG A 34 -24.73 -2.68 -25.18
CA ARG A 34 -24.18 -3.24 -23.92
C ARG A 34 -23.99 -4.74 -24.00
N ARG A 35 -25.00 -5.47 -24.48
CA ARG A 35 -24.92 -6.91 -24.66
C ARG A 35 -23.83 -7.32 -25.66
N TYR A 36 -23.65 -6.58 -26.74
CA TYR A 36 -22.56 -6.80 -27.69
C TYR A 36 -21.20 -6.63 -27.01
N MET A 37 -21.03 -5.54 -26.24
CA MET A 37 -19.78 -5.24 -25.53
C MET A 37 -19.44 -6.29 -24.48
N GLU A 38 -20.45 -6.77 -23.73
CA GLU A 38 -20.28 -7.86 -22.75
C GLU A 38 -19.86 -9.16 -23.45
N ASN A 39 -20.58 -9.55 -24.51
CA ASN A 39 -20.26 -10.76 -25.28
C ASN A 39 -18.86 -10.72 -25.91
N ARG A 40 -18.38 -9.54 -26.30
CA ARG A 40 -17.04 -9.32 -26.88
C ARG A 40 -15.98 -9.01 -25.85
N GLY A 41 -16.34 -8.93 -24.56
CA GLY A 41 -15.41 -8.63 -23.47
C GLY A 41 -14.83 -7.20 -23.51
N ILE A 42 -15.44 -6.26 -24.25
CA ILE A 42 -14.91 -4.90 -24.44
C ILE A 42 -14.82 -4.15 -23.11
N LEU A 43 -15.78 -4.34 -22.20
CA LEU A 43 -15.76 -3.72 -20.87
C LEU A 43 -14.54 -4.17 -20.06
N LYS A 44 -14.15 -5.44 -20.14
CA LYS A 44 -12.95 -5.97 -19.48
C LYS A 44 -11.66 -5.31 -20.02
N TYR A 45 -11.59 -5.03 -21.31
CA TYR A 45 -10.44 -4.32 -21.88
C TYR A 45 -10.38 -2.86 -21.43
N LEU A 46 -11.51 -2.16 -21.33
CA LEU A 46 -11.57 -0.79 -20.81
C LEU A 46 -11.13 -0.73 -19.34
N ASP A 47 -11.56 -1.68 -18.54
CA ASP A 47 -11.11 -1.81 -17.15
C ASP A 47 -9.60 -2.10 -17.08
N SER A 48 -9.10 -3.00 -17.90
CA SER A 48 -7.66 -3.31 -17.96
C SER A 48 -6.82 -2.09 -18.36
N ILE A 49 -7.25 -1.30 -19.35
CA ILE A 49 -6.59 -0.05 -19.74
C ILE A 49 -6.56 0.94 -18.58
N THR A 50 -7.69 1.10 -17.89
CA THR A 50 -7.80 1.99 -16.71
C THR A 50 -6.87 1.55 -15.59
N GLN A 51 -6.88 0.28 -15.23
CA GLN A 51 -6.03 -0.29 -14.19
C GLN A 51 -4.54 -0.19 -14.52
N THR A 52 -4.18 -0.47 -15.78
CA THR A 52 -2.78 -0.34 -16.23
C THR A 52 -2.32 1.11 -16.19
N GLY A 53 -3.17 2.06 -16.61
CA GLY A 53 -2.87 3.47 -16.52
C GLY A 53 -2.70 3.97 -15.08
N LEU A 54 -3.56 3.54 -14.15
CA LEU A 54 -3.43 3.85 -12.72
C LEU A 54 -2.13 3.28 -12.13
N ARG A 55 -1.74 2.07 -12.52
CA ARG A 55 -0.46 1.47 -12.12
C ARG A 55 0.73 2.29 -12.61
N ALA A 56 0.73 2.67 -13.89
CA ALA A 56 1.79 3.52 -14.46
C ALA A 56 1.89 4.86 -13.73
N ALA A 57 0.76 5.52 -13.45
CA ALA A 57 0.75 6.75 -12.67
C ALA A 57 1.35 6.56 -11.27
N LYS A 58 1.02 5.44 -10.59
CA LYS A 58 1.58 5.12 -9.27
C LYS A 58 3.09 4.85 -9.31
N ILE A 59 3.57 4.20 -10.35
CA ILE A 59 5.01 4.00 -10.57
C ILE A 59 5.73 5.35 -10.73
N VAL A 60 5.18 6.24 -11.57
CA VAL A 60 5.74 7.60 -11.77
C VAL A 60 5.72 8.40 -10.47
N GLU A 61 4.61 8.37 -9.72
CA GLU A 61 4.52 9.04 -8.42
C GLU A 61 5.60 8.53 -7.44
N ASN A 62 5.76 7.22 -7.36
CA ASN A 62 6.80 6.61 -6.54
C ASN A 62 8.21 7.01 -7.00
N MET A 63 8.47 7.04 -8.33
CA MET A 63 9.75 7.52 -8.87
C MET A 63 10.01 8.99 -8.54
N LEU A 64 9.01 9.85 -8.64
CA LEU A 64 9.13 11.26 -8.26
C LEU A 64 9.41 11.44 -6.76
N SER A 65 8.97 10.50 -5.92
CA SER A 65 9.26 10.51 -4.49
C SER A 65 10.74 10.27 -4.18
N PHE A 66 11.48 9.55 -5.03
CA PHE A 66 12.95 9.43 -4.94
C PHE A 66 13.68 10.71 -5.35
N SER A 67 13.08 11.54 -6.21
CA SER A 67 13.71 12.76 -6.75
C SER A 67 13.50 13.99 -5.87
N LYS A 68 12.45 14.03 -5.09
CA LYS A 68 12.17 15.15 -4.20
C LYS A 68 12.90 14.95 -2.87
N LYS A 69 14.03 15.67 -2.67
CA LYS A 69 14.47 16.01 -1.33
C LYS A 69 13.30 16.72 -0.65
N SER A 70 12.81 16.14 0.43
CA SER A 70 11.69 16.72 1.18
C SER A 70 12.12 18.06 1.75
N ASP A 71 11.60 19.17 1.21
CA ASP A 71 11.66 20.50 1.82
C ASP A 71 10.64 20.65 2.96
N SER A 72 9.87 19.58 3.25
CA SER A 72 8.91 19.61 4.35
C SER A 72 9.65 19.48 5.68
N SER A 73 9.59 20.52 6.46
CA SER A 73 10.05 20.54 7.86
C SER A 73 9.34 19.41 8.61
N GLY A 74 10.13 18.40 9.04
CA GLY A 74 9.61 17.38 9.95
C GLY A 74 8.99 18.03 11.17
N LYS A 75 8.04 17.38 11.79
CA LYS A 75 7.43 17.80 13.06
C LYS A 75 7.59 16.70 14.11
N LYS A 76 7.51 17.09 15.39
CA LYS A 76 7.42 16.12 16.49
C LYS A 76 6.11 15.34 16.33
N LEU A 77 6.21 14.04 16.21
CA LEU A 77 5.10 13.16 15.93
C LEU A 77 4.99 12.06 16.99
N ASP A 78 3.80 11.89 17.52
CA ASP A 78 3.43 10.71 18.28
C ASP A 78 3.24 9.52 17.33
N LEU A 79 4.15 8.52 17.43
CA LEU A 79 4.10 7.34 16.60
C LEU A 79 2.92 6.43 16.94
N ALA A 80 2.51 6.34 18.20
CA ALA A 80 1.38 5.50 18.60
C ALA A 80 0.09 6.02 17.96
N GLY A 81 -0.18 7.31 18.06
CA GLY A 81 -1.32 7.94 17.41
C GLY A 81 -1.26 7.83 15.88
N LEU A 82 -0.06 7.91 15.28
CA LEU A 82 0.08 7.72 13.83
C LEU A 82 -0.23 6.28 13.40
N VAL A 83 0.26 5.27 14.11
CA VAL A 83 -0.03 3.86 13.83
C VAL A 83 -1.53 3.61 13.89
N ASP A 84 -2.21 4.09 14.94
CA ASP A 84 -3.65 3.90 15.09
C ASP A 84 -4.45 4.56 13.96
N ARG A 85 -4.16 5.82 13.62
CA ARG A 85 -4.79 6.49 12.47
C ARG A 85 -4.54 5.76 11.15
N THR A 86 -3.34 5.20 10.98
CA THR A 86 -2.99 4.47 9.77
C THR A 86 -3.71 3.12 9.69
N LEU A 87 -3.88 2.42 10.82
CA LEU A 87 -4.69 1.20 10.89
C LEU A 87 -6.16 1.48 10.58
N ASP A 88 -6.71 2.58 11.08
CA ASP A 88 -8.08 2.97 10.80
C ASP A 88 -8.29 3.34 9.33
N LEU A 89 -7.32 3.99 8.70
CA LEU A 89 -7.32 4.21 7.25
C LEU A 89 -7.30 2.88 6.49
N ALA A 90 -6.41 1.96 6.86
CA ALA A 90 -6.30 0.65 6.22
C ALA A 90 -7.60 -0.18 6.33
N LYS A 91 -8.35 -0.03 7.44
CA LYS A 91 -9.65 -0.69 7.66
C LYS A 91 -10.78 -0.08 6.83
N ASN A 92 -10.74 1.22 6.56
CA ASN A 92 -11.87 1.97 6.01
C ASN A 92 -11.72 2.28 4.52
N ASP A 93 -10.53 2.20 3.95
CA ASP A 93 -10.30 2.48 2.54
C ASP A 93 -10.88 1.36 1.66
N TYR A 94 -11.85 1.76 0.79
CA TYR A 94 -12.51 0.85 -0.16
C TYR A 94 -11.54 0.24 -1.19
N GLY A 95 -10.46 0.95 -1.53
CA GLY A 95 -9.41 0.46 -2.43
C GLY A 95 -8.53 -0.60 -1.76
N LEU A 96 -8.27 -0.42 -0.47
CA LEU A 96 -7.52 -1.38 0.35
C LEU A 96 -8.36 -2.61 0.72
N LYS A 97 -9.70 -2.49 0.84
CA LYS A 97 -10.59 -3.62 1.13
C LYS A 97 -10.53 -4.77 0.11
N LYS A 98 -10.19 -4.49 -1.15
CA LYS A 98 -10.00 -5.53 -2.17
C LYS A 98 -8.66 -6.25 -2.08
N THR A 99 -7.66 -5.64 -1.43
CA THR A 99 -6.27 -6.12 -1.41
C THR A 99 -5.68 -6.24 0.00
N CYS A 100 -6.32 -5.64 1.01
CA CYS A 100 -5.85 -5.62 2.39
C CYS A 100 -7.04 -5.78 3.33
N ASP A 101 -7.47 -7.01 3.60
CA ASP A 101 -8.57 -7.24 4.54
C ASP A 101 -8.06 -7.28 5.99
N VAL A 102 -7.60 -6.11 6.47
CA VAL A 102 -7.13 -5.91 7.85
C VAL A 102 -8.24 -6.21 8.87
N LYS A 103 -9.52 -6.22 8.45
CA LYS A 103 -10.65 -6.48 9.35
C LYS A 103 -10.71 -7.90 9.89
N HIS A 104 -10.19 -8.85 9.13
CA HIS A 104 -10.17 -10.27 9.52
C HIS A 104 -8.89 -10.69 10.24
N MET A 105 -7.96 -9.73 10.46
CA MET A 105 -6.71 -9.98 11.15
C MET A 105 -6.84 -9.69 12.65
N ASP A 106 -6.17 -10.50 13.43
CA ASP A 106 -5.93 -10.22 14.85
C ASP A 106 -4.77 -9.21 14.96
N ILE A 107 -5.08 -7.97 15.37
CA ILE A 107 -4.10 -6.89 15.47
C ILE A 107 -3.71 -6.70 16.92
N VAL A 108 -2.47 -7.07 17.24
CA VAL A 108 -1.87 -6.91 18.57
C VAL A 108 -1.02 -5.64 18.59
N ARG A 109 -1.19 -4.79 19.60
CA ARG A 109 -0.44 -3.56 19.82
C ARG A 109 0.37 -3.69 21.12
N GLU A 110 1.67 -3.53 20.99
CA GLU A 110 2.62 -3.56 22.10
C GLU A 110 3.41 -2.25 22.09
N PHE A 111 2.80 -1.18 22.60
CA PHE A 111 3.39 0.16 22.59
C PHE A 111 3.97 0.51 23.93
N SER A 112 5.25 0.89 23.93
CA SER A 112 5.90 1.45 25.12
C SER A 112 5.26 2.80 25.47
N PRO A 113 4.77 2.99 26.70
CA PRO A 113 4.09 4.23 27.10
C PRO A 113 4.99 5.45 27.08
N ASP A 114 6.30 5.25 27.27
CA ASP A 114 7.29 6.32 27.43
C ASP A 114 8.05 6.64 26.14
N LEU A 115 7.55 6.22 24.96
CA LEU A 115 8.19 6.51 23.69
C LEU A 115 8.10 8.01 23.39
N PRO A 116 9.24 8.72 23.31
CA PRO A 116 9.22 10.16 23.02
C PRO A 116 8.77 10.43 21.58
N PRO A 117 8.20 11.63 21.31
CA PRO A 117 7.84 12.03 19.96
C PRO A 117 9.06 12.06 19.04
N VAL A 118 8.88 11.59 17.81
CA VAL A 118 9.92 11.48 16.78
C VAL A 118 9.80 12.65 15.81
N PHE A 119 10.94 13.25 15.45
CA PHE A 119 10.98 14.30 14.44
C PHE A 119 10.99 13.69 13.03
N CYS A 120 9.86 13.71 12.34
CA CYS A 120 9.71 13.09 11.03
C CYS A 120 8.57 13.72 10.20
N GLU A 121 8.51 13.35 8.93
CA GLU A 121 7.41 13.74 8.03
C GLU A 121 6.27 12.73 8.15
N GLU A 122 5.13 13.14 8.74
CA GLU A 122 3.98 12.28 9.03
C GLU A 122 3.48 11.50 7.80
N SER A 123 3.32 12.18 6.67
CA SER A 123 2.81 11.57 5.43
C SER A 123 3.73 10.46 4.91
N LYS A 124 5.04 10.62 5.05
CA LYS A 124 6.04 9.64 4.62
C LYS A 124 6.06 8.42 5.53
N ILE A 125 6.04 8.63 6.86
CA ILE A 125 5.97 7.51 7.80
C ILE A 125 4.63 6.77 7.65
N GLN A 126 3.52 7.48 7.46
CA GLN A 126 2.23 6.86 7.15
C GLN A 126 2.27 6.00 5.88
N GLN A 127 2.94 6.47 4.83
CA GLN A 127 3.15 5.70 3.59
C GLN A 127 3.93 4.40 3.85
N VAL A 128 4.98 4.45 4.68
CA VAL A 128 5.75 3.26 5.08
C VAL A 128 4.85 2.27 5.81
N LEU A 129 4.10 2.73 6.81
CA LEU A 129 3.18 1.88 7.59
C LEU A 129 2.12 1.22 6.69
N LEU A 130 1.48 1.98 5.80
CA LEU A 130 0.50 1.45 4.85
C LEU A 130 1.10 0.37 3.93
N ASN A 131 2.33 0.57 3.45
CA ASN A 131 3.03 -0.42 2.64
C ASN A 131 3.30 -1.71 3.44
N LEU A 132 3.73 -1.61 4.70
CA LEU A 132 3.97 -2.76 5.56
C LEU A 132 2.68 -3.51 5.88
N PHE A 133 1.62 -2.80 6.28
CA PHE A 133 0.32 -3.41 6.59
C PHE A 133 -0.30 -4.10 5.37
N LYS A 134 -0.18 -3.46 4.20
CA LYS A 134 -0.62 -4.05 2.93
C LYS A 134 0.16 -5.32 2.61
N ASN A 135 1.49 -5.30 2.74
CA ASN A 135 2.32 -6.48 2.47
C ASN A 135 1.97 -7.64 3.40
N ALA A 136 1.81 -7.37 4.69
CA ALA A 136 1.39 -8.37 5.67
C ALA A 136 0.03 -8.97 5.32
N SER A 137 -0.96 -8.13 5.00
CA SER A 137 -2.30 -8.61 4.61
C SER A 137 -2.28 -9.44 3.33
N GLU A 138 -1.56 -8.98 2.30
CA GLU A 138 -1.48 -9.70 1.02
C GLU A 138 -0.72 -11.03 1.15
N SER A 139 0.28 -11.12 2.05
CA SER A 139 1.04 -12.36 2.29
C SER A 139 0.21 -13.41 3.01
N MET A 140 -0.61 -13.00 3.97
CA MET A 140 -1.44 -13.91 4.76
C MET A 140 -2.67 -14.40 4.00
N GLY A 141 -3.15 -13.66 2.99
CA GLY A 141 -4.35 -13.99 2.21
C GLY A 141 -5.64 -13.91 3.03
N SER A 142 -6.79 -14.05 2.34
CA SER A 142 -8.11 -14.01 3.00
C SER A 142 -8.52 -15.33 3.63
N GLU A 143 -7.87 -16.44 3.29
CA GLU A 143 -8.16 -17.76 3.82
C GLU A 143 -6.92 -18.66 3.78
N LYS A 144 -6.29 -18.92 4.90
CA LYS A 144 -5.53 -20.16 5.08
C LYS A 144 -6.56 -21.27 5.35
N GLN A 145 -6.82 -22.14 4.38
CA GLN A 145 -7.51 -23.41 4.65
C GLN A 145 -6.70 -24.17 5.69
N GLY A 146 -7.18 -24.20 6.94
CA GLY A 146 -6.62 -25.01 8.02
C GLY A 146 -5.40 -24.44 8.76
N GLY A 147 -5.12 -23.13 8.68
CA GLY A 147 -4.01 -22.48 9.39
C GLY A 147 -4.45 -21.53 10.51
N ASP A 148 -3.48 -21.03 11.27
CA ASP A 148 -3.70 -20.02 12.30
C ASP A 148 -4.35 -18.76 11.72
N LYS A 149 -5.21 -18.12 12.52
CA LYS A 149 -5.84 -16.84 12.15
C LYS A 149 -4.77 -15.81 11.76
N PRO A 150 -4.95 -15.06 10.67
CA PRO A 150 -4.03 -14.00 10.30
C PRO A 150 -3.81 -13.04 11.46
N ARG A 151 -2.55 -12.82 11.84
CA ARG A 151 -2.15 -11.97 12.95
C ARG A 151 -1.10 -10.98 12.55
N LEU A 152 -1.29 -9.72 12.97
CA LEU A 152 -0.36 -8.62 12.79
C LEU A 152 0.00 -8.06 14.17
N ILE A 153 1.28 -8.10 14.53
CA ILE A 153 1.79 -7.55 15.79
C ILE A 153 2.55 -6.27 15.45
N ILE A 154 2.20 -5.17 16.12
CA ILE A 154 2.87 -3.88 15.95
C ILE A 154 3.46 -3.49 17.29
N ARG A 155 4.79 -3.31 17.34
CA ARG A 155 5.49 -2.89 18.55
C ARG A 155 6.10 -1.52 18.34
N LEU A 156 6.00 -0.69 19.36
CA LEU A 156 6.67 0.59 19.45
C LEU A 156 7.51 0.61 20.71
N LYS A 157 8.81 0.85 20.55
CA LYS A 157 9.74 0.92 21.68
C LYS A 157 10.88 1.88 21.39
N GLN A 158 11.57 2.29 22.42
CA GLN A 158 12.83 2.99 22.29
C GLN A 158 13.99 1.98 22.40
N GLU A 159 14.92 2.03 21.46
CA GLU A 159 16.20 1.33 21.52
C GLU A 159 17.32 2.38 21.43
N ASP A 160 18.05 2.59 22.50
CA ASP A 160 19.07 3.62 22.59
C ASP A 160 18.53 5.02 22.23
N ARG A 161 19.05 5.62 21.15
CA ARG A 161 18.60 6.90 20.59
C ARG A 161 17.71 6.76 19.36
N MET A 162 17.07 5.63 19.21
CA MET A 162 16.18 5.33 18.10
C MET A 162 14.77 4.99 18.60
N ALA A 163 13.76 5.49 17.93
CA ALA A 163 12.41 4.96 18.02
C ALA A 163 12.29 3.78 17.07
N CYS A 164 11.84 2.65 17.57
CA CYS A 164 11.70 1.43 16.83
C CYS A 164 10.22 1.11 16.58
N ILE A 165 9.86 0.91 15.33
CA ILE A 165 8.56 0.42 14.90
C ILE A 165 8.78 -0.98 14.33
N GLU A 166 8.15 -1.97 14.92
CA GLU A 166 8.19 -3.34 14.46
C GLU A 166 6.81 -3.76 13.95
N VAL A 167 6.80 -4.40 12.78
CA VAL A 167 5.59 -4.94 12.17
C VAL A 167 5.86 -6.41 11.83
N GLU A 168 5.19 -7.30 12.55
CA GLU A 168 5.36 -8.75 12.44
C GLU A 168 4.06 -9.38 11.97
N ASP A 169 4.13 -10.22 10.95
CA ASP A 169 3.02 -11.04 10.45
C ASP A 169 3.29 -12.54 10.62
N ASN A 170 2.25 -13.34 10.71
CA ASN A 170 2.32 -14.80 10.73
C ASN A 170 2.07 -15.43 9.35
N GLY A 171 2.46 -14.73 8.28
CA GLY A 171 2.34 -15.21 6.90
C GLY A 171 3.26 -16.38 6.54
N PRO A 172 3.40 -16.67 5.25
CA PRO A 172 4.23 -17.78 4.77
C PRO A 172 5.73 -17.53 4.93
N GLY A 173 6.15 -16.29 5.23
CA GLY A 173 7.54 -15.91 5.29
C GLY A 173 8.25 -15.90 3.94
N MET A 174 9.57 -15.74 3.97
CA MET A 174 10.42 -15.62 2.79
C MET A 174 11.67 -16.47 2.94
N ASP A 175 12.18 -16.98 1.83
CA ASP A 175 13.50 -17.59 1.77
C ASP A 175 14.62 -16.53 1.78
N ASP A 176 15.84 -16.97 1.94
CA ASP A 176 17.02 -16.09 2.04
C ASP A 176 17.28 -15.29 0.74
N GLU A 177 16.98 -15.85 -0.42
CA GLU A 177 17.13 -15.17 -1.70
C GLU A 177 16.15 -14.01 -1.81
N THR A 178 14.89 -14.27 -1.55
CA THR A 178 13.83 -13.25 -1.51
C THR A 178 14.15 -12.19 -0.47
N ARG A 179 14.51 -12.59 0.75
CA ARG A 179 14.80 -11.68 1.87
C ARG A 179 15.92 -10.68 1.55
N LYS A 180 16.95 -11.10 0.82
CA LYS A 180 18.06 -10.21 0.41
C LYS A 180 17.63 -9.18 -0.64
N ARG A 181 16.59 -9.45 -1.42
CA ARG A 181 16.18 -8.66 -2.58
C ARG A 181 14.93 -7.82 -2.38
N ILE A 182 14.19 -8.00 -1.28
CA ILE A 182 12.87 -7.35 -1.10
C ILE A 182 12.89 -5.82 -1.11
N PHE A 183 14.05 -5.20 -0.86
CA PHE A 183 14.23 -3.76 -0.94
C PHE A 183 14.72 -3.28 -2.31
N GLU A 184 15.03 -4.19 -3.26
CA GLU A 184 15.39 -3.82 -4.62
C GLU A 184 14.16 -3.24 -5.34
N PRO A 185 14.30 -2.11 -6.07
CA PRO A 185 13.22 -1.58 -6.89
C PRO A 185 12.75 -2.62 -7.92
N PHE A 186 11.44 -2.69 -8.10
CA PHE A 186 10.75 -3.61 -9.02
C PHE A 186 10.82 -5.10 -8.66
N PHE A 187 11.49 -5.47 -7.58
CA PHE A 187 11.48 -6.85 -7.12
C PHE A 187 10.12 -7.22 -6.52
N THR A 188 9.53 -8.30 -6.99
CA THR A 188 8.25 -8.83 -6.48
C THR A 188 8.17 -10.34 -6.72
N THR A 189 7.69 -11.07 -5.73
CA THR A 189 7.30 -12.48 -5.84
C THR A 189 5.85 -12.64 -6.29
N LYS A 190 5.09 -11.53 -6.36
CA LYS A 190 3.70 -11.49 -6.81
C LYS A 190 3.69 -11.33 -8.33
N GLY A 191 2.74 -12.00 -9.01
CA GLY A 191 2.60 -11.88 -10.46
C GLY A 191 2.46 -10.41 -10.93
N PRO A 192 2.70 -10.14 -12.22
CA PRO A 192 2.78 -8.79 -12.79
C PRO A 192 1.50 -7.95 -12.60
N GLU A 193 0.37 -8.60 -12.31
CA GLU A 193 -0.89 -7.92 -12.06
C GLU A 193 -1.10 -7.47 -10.61
N LYS A 194 -0.36 -8.03 -9.64
CA LYS A 194 -0.62 -7.85 -8.20
C LYS A 194 0.40 -7.01 -7.46
N GLY A 195 1.60 -6.82 -8.00
CA GLY A 195 2.65 -6.06 -7.31
C GLY A 195 3.49 -5.21 -8.26
N THR A 196 3.77 -3.96 -7.88
CA THR A 196 4.69 -3.09 -8.63
C THR A 196 6.15 -3.31 -8.25
N GLY A 197 6.42 -4.01 -7.14
CA GLY A 197 7.76 -4.17 -6.57
C GLY A 197 8.39 -2.86 -6.05
N LEU A 198 7.58 -1.79 -5.89
CA LEU A 198 8.10 -0.49 -5.45
C LEU A 198 7.76 -0.15 -4.00
N GLY A 199 6.82 -0.84 -3.36
CA GLY A 199 6.38 -0.48 -2.01
C GLY A 199 7.50 -0.52 -0.98
N LEU A 200 8.23 -1.62 -0.90
CA LEU A 200 9.31 -1.80 0.09
C LEU A 200 10.56 -0.98 -0.26
N SER A 201 10.92 -0.82 -1.52
CA SER A 201 12.05 0.03 -1.93
C SER A 201 11.78 1.52 -1.64
N VAL A 202 10.55 2.00 -1.87
CA VAL A 202 10.12 3.35 -1.47
C VAL A 202 10.14 3.49 0.06
N SER A 203 9.67 2.49 0.80
CA SER A 203 9.72 2.51 2.27
C SER A 203 11.16 2.59 2.79
N TYR A 204 12.05 1.80 2.21
CA TYR A 204 13.48 1.82 2.54
C TYR A 204 14.08 3.21 2.28
N PHE A 205 13.84 3.80 1.09
CA PHE A 205 14.29 5.14 0.75
C PHE A 205 13.77 6.20 1.73
N ILE A 206 12.47 6.15 2.07
CA ILE A 206 11.87 7.08 3.04
C ILE A 206 12.60 6.99 4.38
N ILE A 207 12.84 5.79 4.89
CA ILE A 207 13.43 5.61 6.21
C ILE A 207 14.93 5.94 6.21
N VAL A 208 15.67 5.40 5.26
CA VAL A 208 17.15 5.49 5.26
C VAL A 208 17.62 6.83 4.70
N ASP A 209 17.17 7.18 3.49
CA ASP A 209 17.69 8.36 2.79
C ASP A 209 17.03 9.66 3.27
N ASN A 210 15.73 9.67 3.54
CA ASN A 210 15.04 10.90 3.94
C ASN A 210 15.11 11.16 5.45
N HIS A 211 15.08 10.11 6.27
CA HIS A 211 15.02 10.26 7.72
C HIS A 211 16.32 9.86 8.45
N GLY A 212 17.33 9.32 7.74
CA GLY A 212 18.58 8.85 8.33
C GLY A 212 18.39 7.69 9.32
N GLY A 213 17.33 6.94 9.13
CA GLY A 213 16.98 5.78 9.94
C GLY A 213 17.54 4.48 9.38
N GLN A 214 16.98 3.37 9.85
CA GLN A 214 17.33 2.03 9.40
C GLN A 214 16.06 1.22 9.14
N MET A 215 16.08 0.37 8.13
CA MET A 215 15.00 -0.57 7.86
C MET A 215 15.57 -1.95 7.58
N THR A 216 15.13 -2.93 8.35
CA THR A 216 15.58 -4.33 8.25
C THR A 216 14.39 -5.26 8.26
N VAL A 217 14.62 -6.53 7.88
CA VAL A 217 13.63 -7.57 7.94
C VAL A 217 14.26 -8.87 8.44
N ASP A 218 13.53 -9.58 9.28
CA ASP A 218 13.79 -10.97 9.60
C ASP A 218 12.62 -11.83 9.11
N SER A 219 12.91 -12.94 8.46
CA SER A 219 11.91 -13.85 7.89
C SER A 219 12.53 -15.18 7.54
N SER A 220 11.75 -16.22 7.69
CA SER A 220 12.08 -17.55 7.18
C SER A 220 10.80 -18.27 6.73
N PRO A 221 10.88 -19.25 5.81
CA PRO A 221 9.72 -19.98 5.33
C PRO A 221 8.86 -20.54 6.46
N GLY A 222 7.56 -20.26 6.42
CA GLY A 222 6.58 -20.72 7.40
C GLY A 222 6.51 -19.93 8.71
N LYS A 223 7.39 -18.92 8.92
CA LYS A 223 7.47 -18.15 10.18
C LYS A 223 7.02 -16.70 10.06
N GLY A 224 6.45 -16.30 8.91
CA GLY A 224 6.04 -14.92 8.67
C GLY A 224 7.20 -13.99 8.37
N ALA A 225 6.95 -12.67 8.47
CA ALA A 225 7.95 -11.65 8.29
C ALA A 225 7.88 -10.61 9.42
N TRP A 226 9.05 -10.17 9.87
CA TRP A 226 9.22 -9.17 10.91
C TRP A 226 10.05 -8.01 10.37
N PHE A 227 9.36 -6.93 10.04
CA PHE A 227 9.96 -5.69 9.58
C PHE A 227 10.27 -4.79 10.77
N ILE A 228 11.48 -4.22 10.78
CA ILE A 228 11.97 -3.37 11.85
C ILE A 228 12.41 -2.05 11.23
N VAL A 229 11.75 -0.96 11.64
CA VAL A 229 12.05 0.42 11.24
C VAL A 229 12.58 1.17 12.44
N ARG A 230 13.77 1.78 12.32
CA ARG A 230 14.38 2.61 13.37
C ARG A 230 14.50 4.03 12.88
N LEU A 231 13.98 4.98 13.63
CA LEU A 231 14.03 6.41 13.36
C LEU A 231 14.84 7.11 14.45
N PRO A 232 15.79 8.00 14.11
CA PRO A 232 16.60 8.68 15.09
C PRO A 232 15.77 9.62 15.95
N LEU A 233 15.90 9.50 17.28
CA LEU A 233 15.41 10.46 18.24
C LEU A 233 16.38 11.65 18.23
N ARG A 234 16.09 12.66 17.39
CA ARG A 234 16.89 13.89 17.33
C ARG A 234 16.72 14.65 18.63
N SER A 235 17.80 14.80 19.42
CA SER A 235 17.83 15.82 20.45
C SER A 235 17.74 17.19 19.78
N GLU A 236 16.94 18.11 20.32
CA GLU A 236 16.97 19.52 19.95
C GLU A 236 18.35 20.10 20.33
N THR A 237 19.33 19.96 19.46
CA THR A 237 20.46 20.86 19.48
C THR A 237 20.20 21.90 18.42
N LEU A 238 19.62 22.99 18.88
CA LEU A 238 19.56 24.27 18.19
C LEU A 238 20.98 24.57 17.65
N SER A 239 21.11 24.71 16.35
CA SER A 239 22.20 25.48 15.72
C SER A 239 21.55 26.64 15.01
#